data_ca9ce9b506feb8ce945094f192e789d8
#
_entry.id   ca9ce9b506feb8ce945094f192e789d8
#
_cell.length_a   1.000
_cell.length_b   1.000
_cell.length_c   1.000
_cell.angle_alpha   90.00
_cell.angle_beta   90.00
_cell.angle_gamma   90.00
#
_symmetry.space_group_name_H-M   'P 1'
#
loop_
_entity.id
_entity.type
_entity.pdbx_description
1 polymer ?
#
loop_
_entity_poly.entity_id
_entity_poly.type
_entity_poly.pdbx_seq_one_letter_code
_entity_poly.pdbx_strand_id
1 'polypeptide(L)'
;MRPILKYRGGKSREIPEFIRYIPNEYNRYIEPFLGGAAVYFYLEPEQAIINDINTKLIEFYQDVRNNFPRLQAELGTLQQEYERNQRQYVFNRNAEQDQTIRVENLNEGLYYQMRDMYNGIVASPYLNGTLYYFINKTAYSGMIRYNRNGEFNVPFGRYVNFNTGILTQEHNQLLQGAQILNTDYANIFNMAVDDDFMFLDPPYDCAFNDYGNLNMQNGFNEDEHRRLAQDFRNLNCRALMIIGRTPLTEELYGDYIRCEYRKNYSVNIRNRFNAEAMHIVVTNY
;
A
#
# COMPACT_ATOMS: atom_id res chain seq x y z
N MET A 1 5.33 -10.64 -10.20
CA MET A 1 6.39 -9.95 -9.39
C MET A 1 5.99 -9.82 -7.93
N ARG A 2 6.92 -9.42 -7.04
CA ARG A 2 6.60 -9.12 -5.63
C ARG A 2 6.23 -7.63 -5.47
N PRO A 3 5.30 -7.28 -4.56
CA PRO A 3 5.01 -5.88 -4.25
C PRO A 3 6.26 -5.14 -3.75
N ILE A 4 6.40 -3.89 -4.18
CA ILE A 4 7.55 -3.03 -3.82
C ILE A 4 7.45 -2.54 -2.38
N LEU A 5 6.25 -2.21 -1.93
CA LEU A 5 5.98 -1.55 -0.65
C LEU A 5 5.54 -2.55 0.44
N LYS A 6 5.83 -2.21 1.70
CA LYS A 6 5.10 -2.77 2.83
C LYS A 6 3.76 -2.03 2.92
N TYR A 7 2.66 -2.73 2.69
CA TYR A 7 1.34 -2.10 2.73
C TYR A 7 0.40 -2.89 3.63
N ARG A 8 -0.30 -2.19 4.51
CA ARG A 8 -1.25 -2.79 5.44
C ARG A 8 -2.44 -3.34 4.66
N GLY A 9 -2.85 -4.55 4.93
CA GLY A 9 -3.91 -5.19 4.17
C GLY A 9 -3.47 -5.81 2.83
N GLY A 10 -2.19 -5.72 2.45
CA GLY A 10 -1.69 -6.25 1.18
C GLY A 10 -2.04 -7.73 0.95
N LYS A 11 -2.55 -8.04 -0.24
CA LYS A 11 -3.19 -9.31 -0.60
C LYS A 11 -2.25 -10.45 -0.99
N SER A 12 -0.91 -10.24 -1.02
CA SER A 12 0.03 -11.24 -1.54
C SER A 12 -0.11 -12.65 -0.95
N ARG A 13 -0.51 -12.75 0.32
CA ARG A 13 -0.72 -14.05 1.00
C ARG A 13 -2.12 -14.61 0.79
N GLU A 14 -3.05 -13.81 0.30
CA GLU A 14 -4.44 -14.16 0.09
C GLU A 14 -4.74 -14.54 -1.36
N ILE A 15 -3.86 -14.19 -2.31
CA ILE A 15 -4.04 -14.51 -3.74
C ILE A 15 -4.45 -15.98 -3.98
N PRO A 16 -3.86 -17.00 -3.32
CA PRO A 16 -4.26 -18.39 -3.53
C PRO A 16 -5.75 -18.67 -3.22
N GLU A 17 -6.38 -17.90 -2.35
CA GLU A 17 -7.78 -18.09 -1.95
C GLU A 17 -8.75 -17.63 -3.05
N PHE A 18 -8.38 -16.60 -3.83
CA PHE A 18 -9.28 -16.00 -4.80
C PHE A 18 -8.80 -16.05 -6.26
N ILE A 19 -7.56 -16.48 -6.54
CA ILE A 19 -7.01 -16.50 -7.90
C ILE A 19 -7.89 -17.28 -8.90
N ARG A 20 -8.54 -18.35 -8.46
CA ARG A 20 -9.42 -19.18 -9.29
C ARG A 20 -10.67 -18.47 -9.78
N TYR A 21 -11.02 -17.33 -9.18
CA TYR A 21 -12.15 -16.50 -9.57
C TYR A 21 -11.76 -15.37 -10.51
N ILE A 22 -10.46 -15.15 -10.76
CA ILE A 22 -10.00 -14.17 -11.75
C ILE A 22 -10.23 -14.75 -13.15
N PRO A 23 -10.86 -14.01 -14.08
CA PRO A 23 -11.04 -14.47 -15.45
C PRO A 23 -9.70 -14.74 -16.12
N ASN A 24 -9.64 -15.81 -16.94
CA ASN A 24 -8.44 -16.14 -17.70
C ASN A 24 -8.15 -15.13 -18.83
N GLU A 25 -9.19 -14.48 -19.35
CA GLU A 25 -9.11 -13.54 -20.47
C GLU A 25 -9.84 -12.24 -20.10
N TYR A 26 -9.19 -11.10 -20.32
CA TYR A 26 -9.72 -9.74 -20.21
C TYR A 26 -8.87 -8.79 -21.07
N ASN A 27 -9.46 -7.66 -21.45
CA ASN A 27 -8.75 -6.66 -22.27
C ASN A 27 -7.81 -5.83 -21.38
N ARG A 28 -8.34 -5.12 -20.37
CA ARG A 28 -7.57 -4.32 -19.42
C ARG A 28 -7.82 -4.79 -17.99
N TYR A 29 -6.77 -4.73 -17.19
CA TYR A 29 -6.87 -4.87 -15.74
C TYR A 29 -7.15 -3.52 -15.09
N ILE A 30 -8.09 -3.45 -14.17
CA ILE A 30 -8.46 -2.21 -13.47
C ILE A 30 -8.38 -2.44 -11.96
N GLU A 31 -7.63 -1.60 -11.23
CA GLU A 31 -7.50 -1.66 -9.77
C GLU A 31 -7.71 -0.27 -9.16
N PRO A 32 -8.97 0.09 -8.78
CA PRO A 32 -9.31 1.42 -8.26
C PRO A 32 -8.78 1.72 -6.85
N PHE A 33 -8.46 0.69 -6.07
CA PHE A 33 -7.93 0.75 -4.71
C PHE A 33 -6.57 0.04 -4.68
N LEU A 34 -5.56 0.64 -5.31
CA LEU A 34 -4.28 -0.01 -5.61
C LEU A 34 -3.48 -0.41 -4.37
N GLY A 35 -3.41 0.47 -3.36
CA GLY A 35 -2.62 0.24 -2.17
C GLY A 35 -1.19 -0.20 -2.49
N GLY A 36 -0.79 -1.36 -1.95
CA GLY A 36 0.53 -1.96 -2.20
C GLY A 36 0.70 -2.64 -3.56
N ALA A 37 -0.29 -2.57 -4.45
CA ALA A 37 -0.29 -3.17 -5.80
C ALA A 37 -0.01 -4.69 -5.82
N ALA A 38 -0.46 -5.41 -4.80
CA ALA A 38 -0.10 -6.82 -4.66
C ALA A 38 -0.67 -7.70 -5.77
N VAL A 39 -1.90 -7.43 -6.19
CA VAL A 39 -2.59 -8.20 -7.25
C VAL A 39 -2.10 -7.76 -8.62
N TYR A 40 -1.95 -6.46 -8.86
CA TYR A 40 -1.35 -5.91 -10.08
C TYR A 40 0.02 -6.52 -10.38
N PHE A 41 0.96 -6.49 -9.40
CA PHE A 41 2.28 -7.09 -9.57
C PHE A 41 2.29 -8.62 -9.65
N TYR A 42 1.27 -9.30 -9.14
CA TYR A 42 1.14 -10.74 -9.29
C TYR A 42 0.66 -11.14 -10.68
N LEU A 43 -0.34 -10.42 -11.21
CA LEU A 43 -0.95 -10.73 -12.52
C LEU A 43 -0.12 -10.24 -13.70
N GLU A 44 0.68 -9.18 -13.51
CA GLU A 44 1.53 -8.57 -14.55
C GLU A 44 0.77 -8.27 -15.86
N PRO A 45 -0.37 -7.55 -15.82
CA PRO A 45 -1.19 -7.31 -17.00
C PRO A 45 -0.47 -6.39 -18.02
N GLU A 46 -0.67 -6.66 -19.32
CA GLU A 46 -0.08 -5.85 -20.39
C GLU A 46 -0.66 -4.42 -20.42
N GLN A 47 -1.95 -4.27 -20.16
CA GLN A 47 -2.65 -2.99 -20.08
C GLN A 47 -3.41 -2.89 -18.76
N ALA A 48 -3.25 -1.77 -18.07
CA ALA A 48 -3.91 -1.55 -16.81
C ALA A 48 -4.36 -0.10 -16.60
N ILE A 49 -5.41 0.07 -15.79
CA ILE A 49 -5.76 1.32 -15.12
C ILE A 49 -5.60 1.07 -13.62
N ILE A 50 -4.69 1.76 -12.99
CA ILE A 50 -4.43 1.64 -11.55
C ILE A 50 -4.63 2.99 -10.87
N ASN A 51 -5.28 2.98 -9.71
CA ASN A 51 -5.66 4.19 -9.01
C ASN A 51 -5.56 4.02 -7.50
N ASP A 52 -5.31 5.10 -6.82
CA ASP A 52 -5.53 5.21 -5.37
C ASP A 52 -5.84 6.68 -5.03
N ILE A 53 -6.63 6.89 -3.99
CA ILE A 53 -6.92 8.22 -3.48
C ILE A 53 -5.71 8.84 -2.75
N ASN A 54 -4.74 8.03 -2.33
CA ASN A 54 -3.53 8.48 -1.65
C ASN A 54 -2.53 9.07 -2.64
N THR A 55 -2.49 10.39 -2.71
CA THR A 55 -1.63 11.15 -3.63
C THR A 55 -0.16 10.78 -3.49
N LYS A 56 0.38 10.69 -2.27
CA LYS A 56 1.80 10.36 -2.05
C LYS A 56 2.16 8.94 -2.51
N LEU A 57 1.23 8.01 -2.38
CA LEU A 57 1.37 6.65 -2.92
C LEU A 57 1.41 6.66 -4.45
N ILE A 58 0.51 7.41 -5.07
CA ILE A 58 0.46 7.53 -6.52
C ILE A 58 1.70 8.24 -7.08
N GLU A 59 2.18 9.30 -6.43
CA GLU A 59 3.44 9.96 -6.79
C GLU A 59 4.62 8.98 -6.76
N PHE A 60 4.66 8.07 -5.77
CA PHE A 60 5.67 7.01 -5.75
C PHE A 60 5.61 6.11 -6.99
N TYR A 61 4.42 5.59 -7.36
CA TYR A 61 4.29 4.76 -8.56
C TYR A 61 4.59 5.53 -9.85
N GLN A 62 4.21 6.80 -9.92
CA GLN A 62 4.56 7.69 -11.04
C GLN A 62 6.07 7.89 -11.14
N ASP A 63 6.78 8.05 -10.02
CA ASP A 63 8.25 8.16 -10.02
C ASP A 63 8.91 6.83 -10.42
N VAL A 64 8.39 5.68 -9.98
CA VAL A 64 8.86 4.37 -10.46
C VAL A 64 8.69 4.25 -11.97
N ARG A 65 7.57 4.74 -12.53
CA ARG A 65 7.29 4.71 -13.97
C ARG A 65 8.16 5.70 -14.77
N ASN A 66 8.23 6.96 -14.32
CA ASN A 66 8.72 8.07 -15.14
C ASN A 66 10.16 8.49 -14.79
N ASN A 67 10.61 8.26 -13.56
CA ASN A 67 11.87 8.77 -13.02
C ASN A 67 12.77 7.65 -12.47
N PHE A 68 12.59 6.40 -12.94
CA PHE A 68 13.23 5.21 -12.38
C PHE A 68 14.76 5.32 -12.22
N PRO A 69 15.55 5.78 -13.21
CA PRO A 69 17.00 5.88 -13.06
C PRO A 69 17.40 6.83 -11.91
N ARG A 70 16.73 7.97 -11.78
CA ARG A 70 16.97 8.93 -10.72
C ARG A 70 16.54 8.38 -9.37
N LEU A 71 15.34 7.79 -9.29
CA LEU A 71 14.82 7.13 -8.10
C LEU A 71 15.79 6.05 -7.59
N GLN A 72 16.28 5.20 -8.48
CA GLN A 72 17.21 4.13 -8.17
C GLN A 72 18.56 4.68 -7.66
N ALA A 73 19.09 5.74 -8.28
CA ALA A 73 20.32 6.38 -7.86
C ALA A 73 20.20 7.03 -6.45
N GLU A 74 19.10 7.75 -6.21
CA GLU A 74 18.83 8.37 -4.91
C GLU A 74 18.68 7.31 -3.81
N LEU A 75 17.91 6.25 -4.06
CA LEU A 75 17.72 5.14 -3.12
C LEU A 75 19.02 4.37 -2.87
N GLY A 76 19.84 4.17 -3.89
CA GLY A 76 21.16 3.53 -3.77
C GLY A 76 22.10 4.34 -2.87
N THR A 77 22.14 5.67 -3.03
CA THR A 77 22.92 6.58 -2.17
C THR A 77 22.44 6.52 -0.72
N LEU A 78 21.12 6.58 -0.49
CA LEU A 78 20.55 6.47 0.84
C LEU A 78 20.80 5.10 1.48
N GLN A 79 20.81 4.02 0.69
CA GLN A 79 21.15 2.68 1.19
C GLN A 79 22.61 2.64 1.67
N GLN A 80 23.55 3.16 0.89
CA GLN A 80 24.97 3.20 1.27
C GLN A 80 25.19 4.02 2.55
N GLU A 81 24.51 5.16 2.67
CA GLU A 81 24.55 5.98 3.87
C GLU A 81 23.97 5.23 5.08
N TYR A 82 22.80 4.62 4.91
CA TYR A 82 22.14 3.85 5.97
C TYR A 82 23.02 2.69 6.47
N GLU A 83 23.65 1.96 5.56
CA GLU A 83 24.58 0.86 5.90
C GLU A 83 25.84 1.35 6.59
N ARG A 84 26.42 2.50 6.17
CA ARG A 84 27.55 3.11 6.84
C ARG A 84 27.22 3.51 8.27
N ASN A 85 26.09 4.19 8.47
CA ASN A 85 25.59 4.58 9.77
C ASN A 85 25.31 3.37 10.67
N GLN A 86 24.78 2.28 10.11
CA GLN A 86 24.55 1.03 10.84
C GLN A 86 25.86 0.38 11.30
N ARG A 87 26.87 0.34 10.45
CA ARG A 87 28.21 -0.17 10.85
C ARG A 87 28.81 0.65 11.97
N GLN A 88 28.71 1.98 11.91
CA GLN A 88 29.19 2.87 12.97
C GLN A 88 28.43 2.65 14.29
N TYR A 89 27.12 2.52 14.22
CA TYR A 89 26.29 2.22 15.40
C TYR A 89 26.69 0.91 16.05
N VAL A 90 26.89 -0.18 15.27
CA VAL A 90 27.30 -1.50 15.78
C VAL A 90 28.70 -1.42 16.40
N PHE A 91 29.64 -0.72 15.76
CA PHE A 91 30.98 -0.51 16.29
C PHE A 91 30.95 0.22 17.64
N ASN A 92 30.25 1.35 17.73
CA ASN A 92 30.12 2.15 18.97
C ASN A 92 29.41 1.34 20.07
N ARG A 93 28.37 0.57 19.72
CA ARG A 93 27.63 -0.23 20.69
C ARG A 93 28.47 -1.37 21.27
N ASN A 94 29.33 -2.00 20.47
CA ASN A 94 30.24 -3.03 20.92
C ASN A 94 31.41 -2.49 21.75
N ALA A 95 31.81 -1.23 21.52
CA ALA A 95 32.86 -0.58 22.31
C ALA A 95 32.34 -0.08 23.68
N GLU A 96 31.02 0.16 23.81
CA GLU A 96 30.42 0.63 25.04
C GLU A 96 30.25 -0.53 26.05
N GLN A 97 30.90 -0.42 27.18
CA GLN A 97 30.86 -1.43 28.24
C GLN A 97 29.61 -1.34 29.12
N ASP A 98 29.11 -0.13 29.30
CA ASP A 98 27.88 0.12 30.06
C ASP A 98 26.65 -0.04 29.17
N GLN A 99 25.89 -1.11 29.39
CA GLN A 99 24.67 -1.42 28.64
C GLN A 99 23.52 -0.42 28.90
N THR A 100 23.60 0.40 29.95
CA THR A 100 22.60 1.43 30.27
C THR A 100 22.77 2.71 29.45
N ILE A 101 23.98 2.92 28.90
CA ILE A 101 24.27 4.08 28.06
C ILE A 101 23.62 3.90 26.69
N ARG A 102 22.83 4.91 26.29
CA ARG A 102 22.24 4.95 24.96
C ARG A 102 23.29 5.37 23.94
N VAL A 103 23.67 4.44 23.06
CA VAL A 103 24.53 4.77 21.91
C VAL A 103 23.70 5.45 20.82
N GLU A 104 24.22 6.53 20.27
CA GLU A 104 23.59 7.27 19.17
C GLU A 104 23.47 6.40 17.92
N ASN A 105 22.30 6.40 17.30
CA ASN A 105 22.04 5.76 16.00
C ASN A 105 21.84 6.85 14.94
N LEU A 106 22.85 7.07 14.11
CA LEU A 106 22.80 8.09 13.05
C LEU A 106 21.64 7.86 12.05
N ASN A 107 21.18 6.63 11.88
CA ASN A 107 20.00 6.34 11.06
C ASN A 107 18.70 6.89 11.66
N GLU A 108 18.63 7.09 12.98
CA GLU A 108 17.51 7.78 13.61
C GLU A 108 17.47 9.26 13.18
N GLY A 109 18.62 9.93 13.16
CA GLY A 109 18.76 11.32 12.66
C GLY A 109 18.38 11.43 11.18
N LEU A 110 18.94 10.56 10.34
CA LEU A 110 18.61 10.48 8.92
C LEU A 110 17.09 10.26 8.70
N TYR A 111 16.47 9.35 9.47
CA TYR A 111 15.04 9.10 9.40
C TYR A 111 14.21 10.35 9.68
N TYR A 112 14.51 11.08 10.74
CA TYR A 112 13.74 12.28 11.08
C TYR A 112 13.96 13.40 10.07
N GLN A 113 15.15 13.56 9.52
CA GLN A 113 15.42 14.50 8.44
C GLN A 113 14.57 14.16 7.19
N MET A 114 14.56 12.89 6.76
CA MET A 114 13.75 12.44 5.64
C MET A 114 12.24 12.58 5.91
N ARG A 115 11.80 12.39 7.15
CA ARG A 115 10.42 12.60 7.56
C ARG A 115 10.00 14.07 7.48
N ASP A 116 10.88 14.97 7.87
CA ASP A 116 10.61 16.42 7.80
C ASP A 116 10.51 16.88 6.35
N MET A 117 11.36 16.35 5.45
CA MET A 117 11.21 16.54 4.00
C MET A 117 9.91 15.94 3.47
N TYR A 118 9.55 14.72 3.89
CA TYR A 118 8.31 14.05 3.51
C TYR A 118 7.06 14.83 3.93
N ASN A 119 7.12 15.50 5.08
CA ASN A 119 6.06 16.37 5.59
C ASN A 119 6.07 17.77 4.96
N GLY A 120 7.07 18.11 4.15
CA GLY A 120 7.20 19.44 3.56
C GLY A 120 7.65 20.53 4.55
N ILE A 121 8.14 20.14 5.73
CA ILE A 121 8.66 21.08 6.76
C ILE A 121 9.96 21.72 6.27
N VAL A 122 10.80 20.93 5.56
CA VAL A 122 12.02 21.39 4.91
C VAL A 122 11.99 21.02 3.43
N ALA A 123 12.67 21.82 2.61
CA ALA A 123 12.80 21.55 1.19
C ALA A 123 13.58 20.24 0.95
N SER A 124 13.17 19.46 -0.04
CA SER A 124 13.79 18.19 -0.39
C SER A 124 14.50 18.25 -1.73
N PRO A 125 15.73 17.73 -1.86
CA PRO A 125 16.39 17.51 -3.14
C PRO A 125 15.92 16.20 -3.82
N TYR A 126 15.24 15.32 -3.07
CA TYR A 126 14.80 13.99 -3.50
C TYR A 126 13.46 14.03 -4.21
N LEU A 127 13.20 13.01 -5.03
CA LEU A 127 11.87 12.72 -5.57
C LEU A 127 10.89 12.38 -4.43
N ASN A 128 9.60 12.68 -4.63
CA ASN A 128 8.55 12.28 -3.69
C ASN A 128 8.50 10.77 -3.51
N GLY A 129 8.72 10.01 -4.58
CA GLY A 129 8.84 8.56 -4.53
C GLY A 129 10.01 8.05 -3.70
N THR A 130 11.15 8.74 -3.70
CA THR A 130 12.30 8.42 -2.85
C THR A 130 11.97 8.59 -1.38
N LEU A 131 11.35 9.72 -1.02
CA LEU A 131 10.90 10.00 0.34
C LEU A 131 9.87 8.96 0.81
N TYR A 132 8.86 8.68 -0.03
CA TYR A 132 7.82 7.70 0.27
C TYR A 132 8.41 6.31 0.52
N TYR A 133 9.29 5.84 -0.38
CA TYR A 133 9.93 4.53 -0.23
C TYR A 133 10.79 4.44 1.03
N PHE A 134 11.62 5.47 1.29
CA PHE A 134 12.46 5.50 2.48
C PHE A 134 11.63 5.42 3.77
N ILE A 135 10.59 6.25 3.89
CA ILE A 135 9.67 6.25 5.03
C ILE A 135 8.97 4.89 5.17
N ASN A 136 8.44 4.34 4.07
CA ASN A 136 7.75 3.04 4.08
C ASN A 136 8.65 1.90 4.59
N LYS A 137 9.95 1.92 4.24
CA LYS A 137 10.88 0.85 4.63
C LYS A 137 11.48 1.02 6.02
N THR A 138 11.58 2.25 6.53
CA THR A 138 12.31 2.57 7.76
C THR A 138 11.42 3.00 8.94
N ALA A 139 10.16 3.36 8.70
CA ALA A 139 9.19 3.65 9.75
C ALA A 139 8.80 2.39 10.54
N TYR A 140 8.46 2.56 11.80
CA TYR A 140 8.03 1.47 12.70
C TYR A 140 6.87 0.65 12.10
N SER A 141 7.07 -0.65 11.97
CA SER A 141 6.13 -1.62 11.36
C SER A 141 5.70 -1.30 9.93
N GLY A 142 6.39 -0.40 9.22
CA GLY A 142 5.96 0.07 7.89
C GLY A 142 4.58 0.75 7.91
N MET A 143 4.17 1.27 9.09
CA MET A 143 2.90 1.96 9.23
C MET A 143 2.91 3.29 8.48
N ILE A 144 1.75 3.64 7.92
CA ILE A 144 1.47 4.98 7.40
C ILE A 144 0.38 5.56 8.29
N ARG A 145 0.71 6.62 9.03
CA ARG A 145 -0.20 7.32 9.92
C ARG A 145 0.12 8.80 9.95
N TYR A 146 -0.93 9.61 9.92
CA TYR A 146 -0.83 11.06 9.98
C TYR A 146 -1.47 11.59 11.28
N ASN A 147 -0.98 12.71 11.77
CA ASN A 147 -1.60 13.45 12.87
C ASN A 147 -2.77 14.29 12.34
N ARG A 148 -3.45 15.03 13.25
CA ARG A 148 -4.57 15.90 12.89
C ARG A 148 -4.20 17.04 11.95
N ASN A 149 -2.92 17.40 11.87
CA ASN A 149 -2.42 18.43 10.96
C ASN A 149 -2.05 17.87 9.58
N GLY A 150 -2.26 16.56 9.33
CA GLY A 150 -1.88 15.92 8.09
C GLY A 150 -0.39 15.58 7.97
N GLU A 151 0.37 15.63 9.06
CA GLU A 151 1.78 15.30 9.06
C GLU A 151 1.99 13.83 9.43
N PHE A 152 2.85 13.15 8.70
CA PHE A 152 3.28 11.80 9.00
C PHE A 152 4.04 11.77 10.33
N ASN A 153 3.60 10.95 11.29
CA ASN A 153 4.09 10.98 12.66
C ASN A 153 4.54 9.62 13.22
N VAL A 154 4.78 8.62 12.37
CA VAL A 154 5.28 7.32 12.82
C VAL A 154 6.76 7.46 13.24
N PRO A 155 7.20 6.82 14.33
CA PRO A 155 8.59 6.86 14.75
C PRO A 155 9.50 5.96 13.89
N PHE A 156 10.82 6.14 14.03
CA PHE A 156 11.82 5.29 13.42
C PHE A 156 11.67 3.81 13.82
N GLY A 157 11.70 2.91 12.86
CA GLY A 157 11.50 1.48 13.05
C GLY A 157 12.72 0.71 13.55
N ARG A 158 13.91 1.36 13.58
CA ARG A 158 15.19 0.78 14.02
C ARG A 158 15.57 -0.51 13.27
N TYR A 159 15.20 -0.60 12.00
CA TYR A 159 15.61 -1.74 11.17
C TYR A 159 17.12 -1.70 10.91
N VAL A 160 17.74 -2.89 10.92
CA VAL A 160 19.16 -3.04 10.62
C VAL A 160 19.46 -2.74 9.15
N ASN A 161 18.52 -3.13 8.26
CA ASN A 161 18.72 -3.02 6.82
C ASN A 161 17.69 -2.09 6.18
N PHE A 162 18.16 -1.22 5.29
CA PHE A 162 17.36 -0.53 4.31
C PHE A 162 17.66 -1.14 2.94
N ASN A 163 16.75 -1.97 2.42
CA ASN A 163 16.95 -2.72 1.19
C ASN A 163 16.16 -2.12 0.04
N THR A 164 16.84 -1.72 -1.02
CA THR A 164 16.26 -1.14 -2.23
C THR A 164 16.17 -2.13 -3.39
N GLY A 165 16.82 -3.29 -3.29
CA GLY A 165 16.90 -4.29 -4.36
C GLY A 165 15.58 -4.98 -4.74
N ILE A 166 14.49 -4.73 -3.99
CA ILE A 166 13.16 -5.20 -4.37
C ILE A 166 12.56 -4.35 -5.51
N LEU A 167 13.02 -3.12 -5.67
CA LEU A 167 12.59 -2.22 -6.74
C LEU A 167 13.48 -2.46 -7.96
N THR A 168 12.96 -3.14 -8.96
CA THR A 168 13.71 -3.58 -10.14
C THR A 168 13.23 -2.92 -11.43
N GLN A 169 13.99 -3.09 -12.52
CA GLN A 169 13.65 -2.58 -13.85
C GLN A 169 12.33 -3.18 -14.36
N GLU A 170 12.02 -4.43 -14.01
CA GLU A 170 10.77 -5.08 -14.41
C GLU A 170 9.54 -4.36 -13.83
N HIS A 171 9.63 -3.82 -12.61
CA HIS A 171 8.56 -2.99 -12.04
C HIS A 171 8.34 -1.71 -12.84
N ASN A 172 9.44 -1.05 -13.26
CA ASN A 172 9.34 0.12 -14.13
C ASN A 172 8.70 -0.24 -15.49
N GLN A 173 9.14 -1.35 -16.10
CA GLN A 173 8.62 -1.80 -17.41
C GLN A 173 7.13 -2.11 -17.35
N LEU A 174 6.68 -2.84 -16.33
CA LEU A 174 5.26 -3.16 -16.16
C LEU A 174 4.41 -1.90 -15.99
N LEU A 175 4.89 -0.94 -15.19
CA LEU A 175 4.18 0.33 -14.97
C LEU A 175 4.09 1.21 -16.23
N GLN A 176 4.93 0.99 -17.27
CA GLN A 176 4.77 1.70 -18.55
C GLN A 176 3.46 1.34 -19.26
N GLY A 177 2.95 0.11 -19.08
CA GLY A 177 1.65 -0.36 -19.60
C GLY A 177 0.45 0.12 -18.79
N ALA A 178 0.65 0.84 -17.68
CA ALA A 178 -0.41 1.28 -16.80
C ALA A 178 -0.74 2.76 -16.94
N GLN A 179 -2.03 3.08 -16.98
CA GLN A 179 -2.53 4.42 -16.69
C GLN A 179 -2.64 4.57 -15.18
N ILE A 180 -1.82 5.46 -14.59
CA ILE A 180 -1.75 5.69 -13.15
C ILE A 180 -2.54 6.94 -12.79
N LEU A 181 -3.60 6.81 -12.00
CA LEU A 181 -4.54 7.86 -11.66
C LEU A 181 -4.57 8.12 -10.16
N ASN A 182 -4.97 9.34 -9.78
CA ASN A 182 -5.18 9.73 -8.38
C ASN A 182 -6.54 10.44 -8.28
N THR A 183 -7.59 9.67 -8.13
CA THR A 183 -8.97 10.20 -8.11
C THR A 183 -9.88 9.31 -7.29
N ASP A 184 -11.14 9.74 -7.11
CA ASP A 184 -12.19 8.90 -6.52
C ASP A 184 -12.42 7.64 -7.38
N TYR A 185 -12.65 6.49 -6.74
CA TYR A 185 -12.86 5.21 -7.42
C TYR A 185 -14.02 5.23 -8.43
N ALA A 186 -15.06 6.02 -8.20
CA ALA A 186 -16.21 6.10 -9.09
C ALA A 186 -15.83 6.66 -10.48
N ASN A 187 -14.81 7.53 -10.56
CA ASN A 187 -14.29 7.98 -11.84
C ASN A 187 -13.65 6.82 -12.61
N ILE A 188 -13.02 5.88 -11.91
CA ILE A 188 -12.42 4.67 -12.51
C ILE A 188 -13.51 3.71 -12.99
N PHE A 189 -14.59 3.54 -12.22
CA PHE A 189 -15.74 2.72 -12.59
C PHE A 189 -16.35 3.18 -13.92
N ASN A 190 -16.46 4.49 -14.14
CA ASN A 190 -16.97 5.10 -15.37
C ASN A 190 -16.06 4.88 -16.59
N MET A 191 -14.79 4.46 -16.40
CA MET A 191 -13.85 4.17 -17.48
C MET A 191 -13.88 2.71 -17.91
N ALA A 192 -14.53 1.84 -17.14
CA ALA A 192 -14.59 0.41 -17.42
C ALA A 192 -15.53 0.10 -18.58
N VAL A 193 -15.13 -0.86 -19.43
CA VAL A 193 -15.92 -1.40 -20.52
C VAL A 193 -16.08 -2.92 -20.40
N ASP A 194 -16.99 -3.52 -21.15
CA ASP A 194 -17.46 -4.91 -20.96
C ASP A 194 -16.35 -5.97 -20.90
N ASP A 195 -15.29 -5.81 -21.68
CA ASP A 195 -14.18 -6.77 -21.76
C ASP A 195 -13.09 -6.55 -20.71
N ASP A 196 -13.24 -5.57 -19.83
CA ASP A 196 -12.29 -5.32 -18.74
C ASP A 196 -12.51 -6.29 -17.57
N PHE A 197 -11.46 -6.39 -16.74
CA PHE A 197 -11.55 -7.03 -15.43
C PHE A 197 -11.14 -6.05 -14.33
N MET A 198 -12.02 -5.86 -13.35
CA MET A 198 -11.79 -4.96 -12.22
C MET A 198 -11.57 -5.75 -10.92
N PHE A 199 -10.42 -5.50 -10.27
CA PHE A 199 -10.13 -6.02 -8.94
C PHE A 199 -10.33 -4.92 -7.89
N LEU A 200 -11.07 -5.23 -6.82
CA LEU A 200 -11.46 -4.29 -5.77
C LEU A 200 -10.95 -4.77 -4.41
N ASP A 201 -10.19 -3.93 -3.74
CA ASP A 201 -9.76 -4.10 -2.34
C ASP A 201 -10.04 -2.80 -1.57
N PRO A 202 -11.33 -2.45 -1.38
CA PRO A 202 -11.72 -1.21 -0.71
C PRO A 202 -11.32 -1.23 0.77
N PRO A 203 -11.26 -0.06 1.44
CA PRO A 203 -11.15 0.00 2.89
C PRO A 203 -12.26 -0.82 3.56
N TYR A 204 -11.92 -1.55 4.63
CA TYR A 204 -12.88 -2.44 5.27
C TYR A 204 -13.76 -1.71 6.27
N ASP A 205 -14.99 -2.20 6.43
CA ASP A 205 -15.89 -1.81 7.50
C ASP A 205 -15.34 -2.30 8.84
N CYS A 206 -14.52 -1.46 9.48
CA CYS A 206 -13.95 -1.72 10.79
C CYS A 206 -13.99 -0.44 11.63
N ALA A 207 -14.13 -0.59 12.94
CA ALA A 207 -14.23 0.51 13.91
C ALA A 207 -13.00 1.47 13.94
N PHE A 208 -11.97 1.19 13.16
CA PHE A 208 -10.72 1.97 13.10
C PHE A 208 -10.30 2.23 11.65
N ASN A 209 -10.63 3.43 11.18
CA ASN A 209 -10.27 3.95 9.85
C ASN A 209 -8.81 4.42 9.78
N ASP A 210 -7.84 3.54 10.04
CA ASP A 210 -6.42 3.90 10.15
C ASP A 210 -5.65 3.56 8.84
N TYR A 211 -6.26 3.85 7.68
CA TYR A 211 -5.62 3.63 6.35
C TYR A 211 -4.70 4.76 5.91
N GLY A 212 -4.49 5.78 6.77
CA GLY A 212 -3.53 6.87 6.51
C GLY A 212 -3.92 7.79 5.33
N ASN A 213 -5.19 7.83 4.95
CA ASN A 213 -5.67 8.70 3.89
C ASN A 213 -6.05 10.07 4.43
N LEU A 214 -5.23 11.09 4.12
CA LEU A 214 -5.50 12.49 4.44
C LEU A 214 -6.77 13.02 3.74
N ASN A 215 -7.14 12.43 2.61
CA ASN A 215 -8.24 12.88 1.75
C ASN A 215 -9.62 12.36 2.20
N MET A 216 -9.69 11.49 3.22
CA MET A 216 -10.94 10.96 3.76
C MET A 216 -11.10 11.33 5.24
N GLN A 217 -11.57 12.55 5.52
CA GLN A 217 -11.71 13.05 6.90
C GLN A 217 -12.62 12.19 7.79
N ASN A 218 -13.60 11.47 7.20
CA ASN A 218 -14.52 10.57 7.90
C ASN A 218 -14.23 9.08 7.66
N GLY A 219 -13.11 8.72 6.99
CA GLY A 219 -12.81 7.36 6.57
C GLY A 219 -13.78 6.84 5.48
N PHE A 220 -13.73 5.54 5.21
CA PHE A 220 -14.67 4.84 4.32
C PHE A 220 -15.82 4.31 5.20
N ASN A 221 -16.87 5.14 5.37
CA ASN A 221 -17.97 4.89 6.28
C ASN A 221 -19.08 4.02 5.64
N GLU A 222 -20.18 3.78 6.38
CA GLU A 222 -21.31 2.99 5.88
C GLU A 222 -21.91 3.55 4.59
N ASP A 223 -22.05 4.88 4.46
CA ASP A 223 -22.60 5.51 3.25
C ASP A 223 -21.71 5.25 2.03
N GLU A 224 -20.38 5.28 2.21
CA GLU A 224 -19.42 4.92 1.16
C GLU A 224 -19.49 3.43 0.81
N HIS A 225 -19.68 2.53 1.77
CA HIS A 225 -19.91 1.11 1.49
C HIS A 225 -21.20 0.88 0.72
N ARG A 226 -22.29 1.57 1.06
CA ARG A 226 -23.57 1.49 0.33
C ARG A 226 -23.47 2.05 -1.09
N ARG A 227 -22.75 3.18 -1.26
CA ARG A 227 -22.43 3.76 -2.56
C ARG A 227 -21.62 2.76 -3.41
N LEU A 228 -20.54 2.21 -2.86
CA LEU A 228 -19.70 1.22 -3.56
C LEU A 228 -20.51 -0.01 -3.98
N ALA A 229 -21.42 -0.51 -3.13
CA ALA A 229 -22.27 -1.65 -3.45
C ALA A 229 -23.22 -1.36 -4.60
N GLN A 230 -23.78 -0.15 -4.67
CA GLN A 230 -24.61 0.29 -5.77
C GLN A 230 -23.79 0.40 -7.07
N ASP A 231 -22.63 1.04 -7.00
CA ASP A 231 -21.73 1.20 -8.14
C ASP A 231 -21.25 -0.17 -8.66
N PHE A 232 -20.89 -1.11 -7.75
CA PHE A 232 -20.50 -2.48 -8.11
C PHE A 232 -21.59 -3.26 -8.86
N ARG A 233 -22.86 -3.12 -8.44
CA ARG A 233 -23.99 -3.79 -9.13
C ARG A 233 -24.23 -3.25 -10.54
N ASN A 234 -23.84 -1.99 -10.78
CA ASN A 234 -24.03 -1.30 -12.06
C ASN A 234 -22.81 -1.39 -12.99
N LEU A 235 -21.74 -2.10 -12.57
CA LEU A 235 -20.56 -2.27 -13.42
C LEU A 235 -20.89 -3.08 -14.66
N ASN A 236 -20.44 -2.59 -15.81
CA ASN A 236 -20.58 -3.31 -17.08
C ASN A 236 -19.48 -4.38 -17.27
N CYS A 237 -18.33 -4.24 -16.59
CA CYS A 237 -17.25 -5.21 -16.67
C CYS A 237 -17.33 -6.27 -15.57
N ARG A 238 -16.56 -7.36 -15.73
CA ARG A 238 -16.39 -8.37 -14.68
C ARG A 238 -15.56 -7.80 -13.53
N ALA A 239 -16.09 -7.92 -12.31
CA ALA A 239 -15.44 -7.41 -11.12
C ALA A 239 -15.36 -8.46 -10.01
N LEU A 240 -14.19 -8.52 -9.35
CA LEU A 240 -13.94 -9.32 -8.16
C LEU A 240 -13.54 -8.40 -7.02
N MET A 241 -14.22 -8.53 -5.88
CA MET A 241 -13.92 -7.76 -4.68
C MET A 241 -13.52 -8.67 -3.52
N ILE A 242 -12.54 -8.27 -2.76
CA ILE A 242 -12.18 -8.87 -1.48
C ILE A 242 -12.52 -7.87 -0.38
N ILE A 243 -13.35 -8.27 0.57
CA ILE A 243 -13.77 -7.40 1.68
C ILE A 243 -13.95 -8.22 2.96
N GLY A 244 -13.85 -7.56 4.12
CA GLY A 244 -14.13 -8.20 5.42
C GLY A 244 -15.60 -8.60 5.53
N ARG A 245 -15.87 -9.78 6.12
CA ARG A 245 -17.24 -10.23 6.42
C ARG A 245 -17.76 -9.49 7.65
N THR A 246 -18.80 -8.70 7.49
CA THR A 246 -19.54 -7.98 8.54
C THR A 246 -21.04 -8.07 8.25
N PRO A 247 -21.93 -7.78 9.22
CA PRO A 247 -23.36 -7.71 8.93
C PRO A 247 -23.69 -6.76 7.78
N LEU A 248 -22.99 -5.63 7.66
CA LEU A 248 -23.17 -4.68 6.56
C LEU A 248 -22.75 -5.28 5.22
N THR A 249 -21.57 -5.90 5.14
CA THR A 249 -21.08 -6.47 3.87
C THR A 249 -21.91 -7.70 3.45
N GLU A 250 -22.47 -8.46 4.40
CA GLU A 250 -23.44 -9.53 4.10
C GLU A 250 -24.76 -8.97 3.55
N GLU A 251 -25.28 -7.90 4.15
CA GLU A 251 -26.47 -7.20 3.63
C GLU A 251 -26.23 -6.69 2.20
N LEU A 252 -25.07 -6.07 1.95
CA LEU A 252 -24.81 -5.41 0.68
C LEU A 252 -24.44 -6.36 -0.46
N TYR A 253 -23.78 -7.49 -0.16
CA TYR A 253 -23.19 -8.38 -1.19
C TYR A 253 -23.62 -9.84 -1.11
N GLY A 254 -24.59 -10.22 -0.25
CA GLY A 254 -24.94 -11.61 0.04
C GLY A 254 -25.13 -12.48 -1.21
N ASP A 255 -25.87 -11.97 -2.22
CA ASP A 255 -26.14 -12.69 -3.48
C ASP A 255 -24.92 -12.86 -4.39
N TYR A 256 -23.85 -12.10 -4.14
CA TYR A 256 -22.63 -12.05 -4.95
C TYR A 256 -21.45 -12.78 -4.30
N ILE A 257 -21.60 -13.30 -3.07
CA ILE A 257 -20.55 -14.00 -2.33
C ILE A 257 -20.29 -15.36 -3.00
N ARG A 258 -19.02 -15.60 -3.37
CA ARG A 258 -18.57 -16.88 -3.98
C ARG A 258 -17.93 -17.81 -2.97
N CYS A 259 -17.15 -17.27 -2.05
CA CYS A 259 -16.57 -18.03 -0.95
C CYS A 259 -16.16 -17.10 0.18
N GLU A 260 -15.83 -17.71 1.31
CA GLU A 260 -15.23 -17.04 2.45
C GLU A 260 -13.94 -17.76 2.87
N TYR A 261 -13.00 -17.03 3.46
CA TYR A 261 -11.75 -17.58 3.98
C TYR A 261 -11.26 -16.83 5.21
N ARG A 262 -10.47 -17.52 6.03
CA ARG A 262 -9.89 -16.92 7.24
C ARG A 262 -8.64 -16.10 6.92
N LYS A 263 -8.56 -14.92 7.48
CA LYS A 263 -7.39 -14.06 7.46
C LYS A 263 -6.72 -14.00 8.83
N ASN A 264 -5.48 -14.47 8.91
CA ASN A 264 -4.65 -14.29 10.11
C ASN A 264 -3.88 -12.98 10.01
N TYR A 265 -4.19 -12.01 10.85
CA TYR A 265 -3.41 -10.77 10.97
C TYR A 265 -2.15 -11.02 11.80
N SER A 266 -0.98 -10.83 11.20
CA SER A 266 0.33 -11.05 11.85
C SER A 266 0.71 -10.00 12.91
N VAL A 267 -0.08 -8.95 13.07
CA VAL A 267 0.16 -7.87 14.07
C VAL A 267 -0.99 -7.86 15.05
N ASN A 268 -0.79 -8.56 16.17
CA ASN A 268 -1.62 -8.45 17.36
C ASN A 268 -1.32 -7.12 18.08
N ILE A 269 -1.89 -6.01 17.62
CA ILE A 269 -2.02 -4.82 18.44
C ILE A 269 -3.15 -5.17 19.43
N ARG A 270 -2.78 -5.42 20.68
CA ARG A 270 -3.66 -5.84 21.79
C ARG A 270 -5.08 -5.30 21.63
N ASN A 271 -6.05 -6.21 21.44
CA ASN A 271 -7.50 -5.99 21.43
C ASN A 271 -8.11 -5.13 20.29
N ARG A 272 -7.42 -4.87 19.17
CA ARG A 272 -7.98 -4.04 18.07
C ARG A 272 -8.51 -4.81 16.86
N PHE A 273 -8.18 -6.10 16.75
CA PHE A 273 -8.73 -6.98 15.71
C PHE A 273 -9.06 -8.33 16.35
N ASN A 274 -10.20 -8.90 16.00
CA ASN A 274 -10.40 -10.32 16.23
C ASN A 274 -9.25 -11.07 15.57
N ALA A 275 -8.61 -11.98 16.28
CA ALA A 275 -7.49 -12.78 15.77
C ALA A 275 -7.88 -13.58 14.51
N GLU A 276 -9.17 -13.78 14.29
CA GLU A 276 -9.78 -14.47 13.16
C GLU A 276 -10.75 -13.53 12.46
N ALA A 277 -10.26 -12.79 11.45
CA ALA A 277 -11.14 -12.07 10.55
C ALA A 277 -11.52 -12.96 9.36
N MET A 278 -12.78 -12.95 9.00
CA MET A 278 -13.27 -13.60 7.78
C MET A 278 -13.27 -12.60 6.65
N HIS A 279 -12.75 -13.02 5.50
CA HIS A 279 -12.88 -12.27 4.24
C HIS A 279 -13.82 -13.03 3.31
N ILE A 280 -14.53 -12.28 2.50
CA ILE A 280 -15.42 -12.79 1.45
C ILE A 280 -14.90 -12.39 0.07
N VAL A 281 -15.04 -13.31 -0.87
CA VAL A 281 -14.84 -13.08 -2.30
C VAL A 281 -16.19 -12.79 -2.92
N VAL A 282 -16.33 -11.64 -3.52
CA VAL A 282 -17.55 -11.14 -4.15
C VAL A 282 -17.29 -10.97 -5.64
N THR A 283 -18.19 -11.48 -6.52
CA THR A 283 -18.10 -11.25 -7.97
C THR A 283 -19.47 -10.91 -8.55
N ASN A 284 -19.50 -10.10 -9.62
CA ASN A 284 -20.72 -9.77 -10.35
C ASN A 284 -20.98 -10.69 -11.57
N TYR A 285 -20.23 -11.78 -11.71
CA TYR A 285 -20.33 -12.78 -12.78
C TYR A 285 -20.37 -14.19 -12.22
#